data_404b23050137d3a5fc2ef517ba1947fd
#
_entry.id   404b23050137d3a5fc2ef517ba1947fd
#
_cell.length_a   1.000
_cell.length_b   1.000
_cell.length_c   1.000
_cell.angle_alpha   90.00
_cell.angle_beta   90.00
_cell.angle_gamma   90.00
#
_symmetry.space_group_name_H-M   'P 1'
#
loop_
_entity.id
_entity.type
_entity.pdbx_description
1 polymer ?
#
loop_
_entity_poly.entity_id
_entity_poly.type
_entity_poly.pdbx_seq_one_letter_code
_entity_poly.pdbx_strand_id
1 'polypeptide(L)'
;MTTQEPGSHAHPGSPASLGSPASLGSPAGLDWDKGGGLLPAIVQNAGSGAVLMLGYMNRDALAATQSTGRVTFWSRSKGRLWTKGETSGHFLELKQIAADCDGDTLLILAEPKGPACHRGTPTCWGENPPRSGAQPLAFLGHLEQVIAQRVATRPPGSYTAKLLAEGTRRIAQKVGEEGLELALAGVAQSDQEIIGEAADLLYHTLLLLQVKGLSLSQVVIELEARHAGRRA
;
A
#
# COMPACT_ATOMS: atom_id res chain seq x y z
N MET A 1 -51.87 -35.29 12.42
CA MET A 1 -50.64 -35.56 11.65
C MET A 1 -50.39 -34.35 10.79
N THR A 2 -49.59 -33.43 11.29
CA THR A 2 -49.25 -32.17 10.62
C THR A 2 -47.73 -32.18 10.41
N THR A 3 -47.33 -32.40 9.18
CA THR A 3 -45.92 -32.42 8.75
C THR A 3 -45.41 -30.99 8.64
N GLN A 4 -44.45 -30.65 9.45
CA GLN A 4 -43.74 -29.36 9.45
C GLN A 4 -42.54 -29.49 8.52
N GLU A 5 -42.46 -28.65 7.47
CA GLU A 5 -41.32 -28.53 6.57
C GLU A 5 -40.17 -27.84 7.26
N PRO A 6 -38.88 -28.21 6.99
CA PRO A 6 -37.74 -27.53 7.57
C PRO A 6 -37.44 -26.24 6.84
N GLY A 7 -37.29 -25.17 7.61
CA GLY A 7 -36.98 -23.82 7.16
C GLY A 7 -35.66 -23.74 6.39
N SER A 8 -35.74 -23.06 5.26
CA SER A 8 -34.63 -22.62 4.41
C SER A 8 -33.73 -21.66 5.16
N HIS A 9 -32.48 -22.07 5.45
CA HIS A 9 -31.44 -21.18 5.89
C HIS A 9 -30.98 -20.33 4.72
N ALA A 10 -31.35 -19.05 4.71
CA ALA A 10 -30.82 -18.05 3.83
C ALA A 10 -29.34 -17.84 4.16
N HIS A 11 -28.47 -18.06 3.18
CA HIS A 11 -27.07 -17.62 3.23
C HIS A 11 -27.01 -16.09 3.20
N PRO A 12 -26.37 -15.41 4.17
CA PRO A 12 -26.11 -13.99 4.06
C PRO A 12 -24.83 -13.77 3.27
N GLY A 13 -24.92 -12.91 2.29
CA GLY A 13 -23.77 -12.11 1.85
C GLY A 13 -23.05 -12.61 0.61
N SER A 14 -23.55 -12.19 -0.55
CA SER A 14 -22.71 -11.93 -1.71
C SER A 14 -21.57 -10.99 -1.30
N PRO A 15 -20.32 -11.20 -1.80
CA PRO A 15 -19.24 -10.28 -1.52
C PRO A 15 -19.62 -8.89 -2.02
N ALA A 16 -19.55 -7.91 -1.12
CA ALA A 16 -19.71 -6.52 -1.47
C ALA A 16 -18.80 -6.22 -2.66
N SER A 17 -19.38 -5.76 -3.75
CA SER A 17 -18.64 -5.29 -4.92
C SER A 17 -17.61 -4.28 -4.43
N LEU A 18 -16.34 -4.58 -4.69
CA LEU A 18 -15.26 -3.61 -4.58
C LEU A 18 -15.74 -2.36 -5.31
N GLY A 19 -15.89 -1.26 -4.56
CA GLY A 19 -16.41 -0.01 -5.06
C GLY A 19 -15.76 0.33 -6.40
N SER A 20 -16.55 0.85 -7.32
CA SER A 20 -16.10 1.45 -8.57
C SER A 20 -14.83 2.25 -8.31
N PRO A 21 -13.84 2.27 -9.25
CA PRO A 21 -12.62 3.02 -9.07
C PRO A 21 -13.01 4.43 -8.64
N ALA A 22 -12.63 4.81 -7.42
CA ALA A 22 -12.83 6.14 -6.90
C ALA A 22 -12.43 7.09 -8.00
N SER A 23 -13.32 8.01 -8.38
CA SER A 23 -13.09 8.97 -9.47
C SER A 23 -11.68 9.51 -9.26
N LEU A 24 -10.78 9.24 -10.21
CA LEU A 24 -9.43 9.77 -10.23
C LEU A 24 -9.60 11.28 -10.19
N GLY A 25 -9.55 11.88 -8.98
CA GLY A 25 -9.95 13.27 -8.76
C GLY A 25 -9.20 14.17 -9.72
N SER A 26 -9.95 14.93 -10.52
CA SER A 26 -9.34 16.03 -11.26
C SER A 26 -9.17 17.17 -10.26
N PRO A 27 -7.94 17.52 -9.85
CA PRO A 27 -7.74 18.61 -8.90
C PRO A 27 -8.27 19.90 -9.53
N ALA A 28 -9.23 20.53 -8.87
CA ALA A 28 -9.75 21.83 -9.28
C ALA A 28 -8.82 22.94 -8.78
N GLY A 29 -8.76 24.06 -9.51
CA GLY A 29 -8.06 25.26 -9.04
C GLY A 29 -6.54 25.22 -9.20
N LEU A 30 -6.00 24.49 -10.19
CA LEU A 30 -4.56 24.46 -10.44
C LEU A 30 -4.04 25.78 -11.01
N ASP A 31 -3.03 26.35 -10.35
CA ASP A 31 -2.33 27.57 -10.77
C ASP A 31 -1.12 27.24 -11.65
N TRP A 32 -1.39 27.04 -12.93
CA TRP A 32 -0.35 26.75 -13.92
C TRP A 32 0.56 27.95 -14.19
N ASP A 33 0.08 29.16 -13.98
CA ASP A 33 0.81 30.38 -14.34
C ASP A 33 1.96 30.64 -13.37
N LYS A 34 1.77 30.33 -12.10
CA LYS A 34 2.77 30.43 -11.05
C LYS A 34 4.05 29.62 -11.34
N GLY A 35 3.89 28.45 -11.99
CA GLY A 35 4.97 27.56 -12.41
C GLY A 35 5.39 27.69 -13.88
N GLY A 36 4.95 28.75 -14.58
CA GLY A 36 5.26 28.93 -16.01
C GLY A 36 4.71 27.79 -16.87
N GLY A 37 3.55 27.28 -16.56
CA GLY A 37 2.89 26.18 -17.26
C GLY A 37 3.29 24.77 -16.78
N LEU A 38 4.15 24.68 -15.76
CA LEU A 38 4.59 23.41 -15.18
C LEU A 38 4.32 23.37 -13.67
N LEU A 39 3.72 22.29 -13.21
CA LEU A 39 3.58 22.02 -11.78
C LEU A 39 4.56 20.91 -11.35
N PRO A 40 5.26 21.08 -10.22
CA PRO A 40 5.94 19.96 -9.59
C PRO A 40 4.91 18.89 -9.19
N ALA A 41 5.29 17.63 -9.42
CA ALA A 41 4.47 16.48 -9.09
C ALA A 41 5.27 15.53 -8.20
N ILE A 42 4.91 15.48 -6.93
CA ILE A 42 5.47 14.56 -5.94
C ILE A 42 4.74 13.23 -6.09
N VAL A 43 5.48 12.16 -6.36
CA VAL A 43 4.89 10.82 -6.45
C VAL A 43 5.21 10.04 -5.20
N GLN A 44 4.18 9.56 -4.54
CA GLN A 44 4.22 8.78 -3.31
C GLN A 44 3.64 7.38 -3.57
N ASN A 45 4.25 6.37 -2.98
CA ASN A 45 3.73 5.00 -3.01
C ASN A 45 2.43 4.93 -2.20
N ALA A 46 1.33 4.54 -2.84
CA ALA A 46 0.01 4.47 -2.22
C ALA A 46 -0.07 3.44 -1.08
N GLY A 47 0.74 2.37 -1.12
CA GLY A 47 0.75 1.34 -0.08
C GLY A 47 1.67 1.65 1.09
N SER A 48 2.89 2.17 0.82
CA SER A 48 3.91 2.37 1.87
C SER A 48 4.04 3.81 2.34
N GLY A 49 3.44 4.79 1.65
CA GLY A 49 3.63 6.22 1.93
C GLY A 49 5.03 6.76 1.56
N ALA A 50 5.92 5.94 1.01
CA ALA A 50 7.26 6.39 0.62
C ALA A 50 7.20 7.34 -0.57
N VAL A 51 7.94 8.45 -0.52
CA VAL A 51 8.11 9.34 -1.68
C VAL A 51 9.02 8.66 -2.70
N LEU A 52 8.50 8.41 -3.90
CA LEU A 52 9.19 7.67 -4.95
C LEU A 52 10.07 8.57 -5.81
N MET A 53 9.53 9.70 -6.24
CA MET A 53 10.22 10.66 -7.12
C MET A 53 9.48 11.99 -7.16
N LEU A 54 10.13 12.99 -7.75
CA LEU A 54 9.52 14.24 -8.19
C LEU A 54 9.71 14.38 -9.70
N GLY A 55 8.67 14.81 -10.38
CA GLY A 55 8.70 15.20 -11.79
C GLY A 55 7.95 16.51 -12.01
N TYR A 56 7.78 16.89 -13.27
CA TYR A 56 7.00 18.09 -13.63
C TYR A 56 5.90 17.67 -14.60
N MET A 57 4.72 18.28 -14.46
CA MET A 57 3.59 18.09 -15.35
C MET A 57 3.16 19.41 -15.95
N ASN A 58 2.85 19.40 -17.23
CA ASN A 58 2.00 20.39 -17.88
C ASN A 58 0.55 19.86 -17.95
N ARG A 59 -0.37 20.63 -18.50
CA ARG A 59 -1.77 20.21 -18.65
C ARG A 59 -1.91 18.89 -19.42
N ASP A 60 -1.11 18.70 -20.48
CA ASP A 60 -1.16 17.48 -21.32
C ASP A 60 -0.63 16.25 -20.55
N ALA A 61 0.41 16.42 -19.73
CA ALA A 61 0.95 15.35 -18.89
C ALA A 61 -0.07 14.90 -17.83
N LEU A 62 -0.77 15.85 -17.21
CA LEU A 62 -1.83 15.54 -16.25
C LEU A 62 -2.99 14.82 -16.95
N ALA A 63 -3.46 15.32 -18.10
CA ALA A 63 -4.51 14.68 -18.88
C ALA A 63 -4.13 13.25 -19.33
N ALA A 64 -2.89 13.07 -19.80
CA ALA A 64 -2.37 11.75 -20.16
C ALA A 64 -2.31 10.80 -18.95
N THR A 65 -1.89 11.30 -17.79
CA THR A 65 -1.87 10.51 -16.54
C THR A 65 -3.26 10.03 -16.14
N GLN A 66 -4.25 10.92 -16.21
CA GLN A 66 -5.64 10.61 -15.86
C GLN A 66 -6.29 9.64 -16.86
N SER A 67 -6.05 9.82 -18.17
CA SER A 67 -6.65 8.99 -19.21
C SER A 67 -6.04 7.58 -19.29
N THR A 68 -4.73 7.45 -19.04
CA THR A 68 -4.03 6.16 -19.16
C THR A 68 -3.92 5.41 -17.85
N GLY A 69 -4.14 6.09 -16.71
CA GLY A 69 -3.88 5.54 -15.38
C GLY A 69 -2.38 5.35 -15.08
N ARG A 70 -1.49 5.91 -15.90
CA ARG A 70 -0.03 5.80 -15.74
C ARG A 70 0.59 7.17 -15.58
N VAL A 71 1.44 7.34 -14.56
CA VAL A 71 2.06 8.65 -14.28
C VAL A 71 2.93 9.10 -15.45
N THR A 72 2.53 10.21 -16.06
CA THR A 72 3.17 10.84 -17.22
C THR A 72 3.61 12.23 -16.85
N PHE A 73 4.83 12.58 -17.19
CA PHE A 73 5.46 13.87 -16.90
C PHE A 73 5.74 14.66 -18.17
N TRP A 74 6.04 15.94 -18.01
CA TRP A 74 6.69 16.75 -19.01
C TRP A 74 8.20 16.70 -18.81
N SER A 75 8.93 16.16 -19.78
CA SER A 75 10.39 16.16 -19.76
C SER A 75 10.92 17.54 -20.17
N ARG A 76 11.42 18.31 -19.21
CA ARG A 76 12.00 19.65 -19.46
C ARG A 76 13.20 19.64 -20.39
N SER A 77 14.03 18.58 -20.32
CA SER A 77 15.22 18.45 -21.15
C SER A 77 14.94 17.99 -22.59
N LYS A 78 13.85 17.21 -22.79
CA LYS A 78 13.49 16.67 -24.10
C LYS A 78 12.31 17.40 -24.76
N GLY A 79 11.62 18.31 -24.05
CA GLY A 79 10.47 19.04 -24.55
C GLY A 79 9.29 18.15 -24.99
N ARG A 80 9.08 17.01 -24.30
CA ARG A 80 8.00 16.07 -24.64
C ARG A 80 7.36 15.44 -23.41
N LEU A 81 6.21 14.83 -23.62
CA LEU A 81 5.61 13.92 -22.64
C LEU A 81 6.49 12.69 -22.43
N TRP A 82 6.56 12.25 -21.19
CA TRP A 82 7.31 11.06 -20.79
C TRP A 82 6.52 10.26 -19.75
N THR A 83 6.06 9.07 -20.12
CA THR A 83 5.41 8.16 -19.18
C THR A 83 6.48 7.39 -18.41
N LYS A 84 6.43 7.47 -17.07
CA LYS A 84 7.36 6.71 -16.24
C LYS A 84 7.20 5.21 -16.52
N GLY A 85 8.30 4.58 -16.89
CA GLY A 85 8.32 3.16 -17.27
C GLY A 85 8.16 2.89 -18.77
N GLU A 86 8.03 3.91 -19.64
CA GLU A 86 7.85 3.71 -21.09
C GLU A 86 8.95 2.85 -21.75
N THR A 87 10.16 2.86 -21.17
CA THR A 87 11.29 2.06 -21.66
C THR A 87 11.56 0.82 -20.81
N SER A 88 11.41 0.92 -19.50
CA SER A 88 11.79 -0.14 -18.55
C SER A 88 10.66 -1.11 -18.21
N GLY A 89 9.40 -0.78 -18.53
CA GLY A 89 8.23 -1.51 -18.07
C GLY A 89 7.84 -1.22 -16.61
N HIS A 90 8.67 -0.48 -15.86
CA HIS A 90 8.42 -0.14 -14.46
C HIS A 90 7.50 1.08 -14.36
N PHE A 91 6.22 0.89 -14.65
CA PHE A 91 5.20 1.92 -14.59
C PHE A 91 4.87 2.32 -13.15
N LEU A 92 4.35 3.52 -13.00
CA LEU A 92 3.69 4.01 -11.79
C LEU A 92 2.19 4.09 -12.10
N GLU A 93 1.41 3.17 -11.54
CA GLU A 93 -0.04 3.15 -11.73
C GLU A 93 -0.71 4.14 -10.80
N LEU A 94 -1.46 5.04 -11.38
CA LEU A 94 -2.18 6.08 -10.67
C LEU A 94 -3.25 5.49 -9.74
N LYS A 95 -3.29 5.97 -8.49
CA LYS A 95 -4.37 5.69 -7.53
C LYS A 95 -5.15 6.95 -7.18
N GLN A 96 -4.47 8.07 -6.96
CA GLN A 96 -5.11 9.33 -6.59
C GLN A 96 -4.21 10.51 -6.99
N ILE A 97 -4.83 11.66 -7.26
CA ILE A 97 -4.16 12.96 -7.45
C ILE A 97 -4.83 13.98 -6.53
N ALA A 98 -4.01 14.79 -5.86
CA ALA A 98 -4.45 15.95 -5.10
C ALA A 98 -3.59 17.16 -5.47
N ALA A 99 -4.19 18.35 -5.42
CA ALA A 99 -3.46 19.62 -5.43
C ALA A 99 -3.16 20.03 -4.00
N ASP A 100 -2.13 20.84 -3.82
CA ASP A 100 -1.87 21.53 -2.55
C ASP A 100 -2.82 22.73 -2.33
N CYS A 101 -2.60 23.48 -1.25
CA CYS A 101 -3.55 24.50 -0.79
C CYS A 101 -3.68 25.70 -1.74
N ASP A 102 -2.68 26.01 -2.55
CA ASP A 102 -2.66 27.12 -3.51
C ASP A 102 -2.55 26.66 -4.98
N GLY A 103 -2.68 25.36 -5.22
CA GLY A 103 -2.84 24.76 -6.56
C GLY A 103 -1.58 24.75 -7.41
N ASP A 104 -0.40 24.95 -6.83
CA ASP A 104 0.87 25.03 -7.58
C ASP A 104 1.71 23.76 -7.52
N THR A 105 1.25 22.73 -6.78
CA THR A 105 1.93 21.44 -6.63
C THR A 105 0.92 20.27 -6.67
N LEU A 106 1.33 19.16 -7.27
CA LEU A 106 0.55 17.92 -7.30
C LEU A 106 1.14 16.86 -6.38
N LEU A 107 0.31 16.23 -5.56
CA LEU A 107 0.60 14.98 -4.88
C LEU A 107 -0.09 13.83 -5.64
N ILE A 108 0.71 12.86 -6.07
CA ILE A 108 0.25 11.70 -6.84
C ILE A 108 0.50 10.44 -6.01
N LEU A 109 -0.56 9.78 -5.61
CA LEU A 109 -0.47 8.44 -5.03
C LEU A 109 -0.45 7.42 -6.17
N ALA A 110 0.60 6.60 -6.21
CA ALA A 110 0.78 5.61 -7.27
C ALA A 110 1.27 4.27 -6.71
N GLU A 111 0.95 3.20 -7.42
CA GLU A 111 1.47 1.86 -7.18
C GLU A 111 2.62 1.58 -8.16
N PRO A 112 3.87 1.38 -7.69
CA PRO A 112 4.99 1.08 -8.55
C PRO A 112 4.98 -0.40 -9.01
N LYS A 113 5.17 -0.64 -10.31
CA LYS A 113 5.34 -1.98 -10.91
C LYS A 113 6.82 -2.35 -11.08
N GLY A 114 7.65 -1.89 -10.16
CA GLY A 114 9.09 -2.10 -10.13
C GLY A 114 9.83 -0.86 -9.63
N PRO A 115 11.16 -0.83 -9.72
CA PRO A 115 11.97 0.30 -9.26
C PRO A 115 11.54 1.62 -9.89
N ALA A 116 11.30 2.64 -9.04
CA ALA A 116 10.96 3.96 -9.53
C ALA A 116 12.17 4.69 -10.13
N CYS A 117 13.38 4.42 -9.66
CA CYS A 117 14.58 5.05 -10.17
C CYS A 117 15.18 4.30 -11.37
N HIS A 118 15.77 5.04 -12.33
CA HIS A 118 16.51 4.47 -13.47
C HIS A 118 17.77 3.69 -13.06
N ARG A 119 18.26 3.87 -11.82
CA ARG A 119 19.39 3.12 -11.23
C ARG A 119 18.96 1.77 -10.65
N GLY A 120 17.69 1.39 -10.77
CA GLY A 120 17.15 0.15 -10.20
C GLY A 120 16.76 0.23 -8.72
N THR A 121 16.88 1.41 -8.09
CA THR A 121 16.47 1.60 -6.68
C THR A 121 14.97 1.88 -6.56
N PRO A 122 14.33 1.51 -5.42
CA PRO A 122 12.90 1.71 -5.21
C PRO A 122 12.47 3.17 -5.31
N THR A 123 13.33 4.11 -4.94
CA THR A 123 13.06 5.55 -5.00
C THR A 123 14.20 6.30 -5.68
N CYS A 124 13.97 7.53 -6.12
CA CYS A 124 15.03 8.42 -6.64
C CYS A 124 16.03 8.87 -5.57
N TRP A 125 15.73 8.63 -4.30
CA TRP A 125 16.65 8.89 -3.16
C TRP A 125 17.41 7.64 -2.72
N GLY A 126 17.47 6.58 -3.58
CA GLY A 126 18.17 5.33 -3.32
C GLY A 126 17.35 4.31 -2.55
N GLU A 127 18.03 3.32 -1.99
CA GLU A 127 17.40 2.24 -1.20
C GLU A 127 17.05 2.70 0.22
N ASN A 128 17.83 3.64 0.74
CA ASN A 128 17.68 4.21 2.09
C ASN A 128 17.44 5.72 2.01
N PRO A 129 16.25 6.20 1.59
CA PRO A 129 15.94 7.62 1.60
C PRO A 129 16.02 8.18 3.03
N PRO A 130 16.20 9.51 3.20
CA PRO A 130 16.13 10.13 4.52
C PRO A 130 14.88 9.67 5.27
N ARG A 131 15.04 9.18 6.50
CA ARG A 131 13.95 8.62 7.31
C ARG A 131 13.59 9.61 8.42
N SER A 132 12.31 9.96 8.51
CA SER A 132 11.75 10.59 9.71
C SER A 132 11.38 9.50 10.74
N GLY A 133 11.20 9.85 12.01
CA GLY A 133 10.78 8.91 13.06
C GLY A 133 9.47 8.14 12.78
N ALA A 134 8.63 8.64 11.85
CA ALA A 134 7.41 7.95 11.40
C ALA A 134 7.64 6.89 10.30
N GLN A 135 8.81 6.86 9.67
CA GLN A 135 9.10 5.93 8.56
C GLN A 135 9.27 4.45 8.96
N PRO A 136 9.67 4.07 10.18
CA PRO A 136 9.58 2.67 10.59
C PRO A 136 8.17 2.09 10.41
N LEU A 137 7.11 2.88 10.62
CA LEU A 137 5.73 2.44 10.41
C LEU A 137 5.39 2.24 8.92
N ALA A 138 5.96 3.05 8.02
CA ALA A 138 5.81 2.86 6.57
C ALA A 138 6.44 1.53 6.10
N PHE A 139 7.40 0.97 6.84
CA PHE A 139 7.96 -0.35 6.56
C PHE A 139 6.91 -1.47 6.66
N LEU A 140 5.90 -1.34 7.50
CA LEU A 140 4.84 -2.35 7.60
C LEU A 140 4.08 -2.52 6.27
N GLY A 141 3.78 -1.41 5.58
CA GLY A 141 3.19 -1.46 4.24
C GLY A 141 4.13 -2.09 3.19
N HIS A 142 5.44 -1.82 3.28
CA HIS A 142 6.43 -2.49 2.43
C HIS A 142 6.54 -3.98 2.75
N LEU A 143 6.57 -4.36 4.02
CA LEU A 143 6.59 -5.75 4.46
C LEU A 143 5.36 -6.52 3.96
N GLU A 144 4.18 -5.91 4.01
CA GLU A 144 2.95 -6.48 3.45
C GLU A 144 3.11 -6.78 1.95
N GLN A 145 3.68 -5.86 1.16
CA GLN A 145 3.95 -6.08 -0.27
C GLN A 145 4.95 -7.22 -0.50
N VAL A 146 6.01 -7.31 0.29
CA VAL A 146 6.98 -8.41 0.24
C VAL A 146 6.32 -9.74 0.54
N ILE A 147 5.46 -9.79 1.57
CA ILE A 147 4.70 -10.99 1.91
C ILE A 147 3.76 -11.37 0.76
N ALA A 148 3.00 -10.42 0.21
CA ALA A 148 2.12 -10.65 -0.94
C ALA A 148 2.87 -11.24 -2.14
N GLN A 149 4.04 -10.69 -2.46
CA GLN A 149 4.89 -11.22 -3.52
C GLN A 149 5.34 -12.66 -3.23
N ARG A 150 5.76 -12.96 -1.99
CA ARG A 150 6.18 -14.32 -1.58
C ARG A 150 5.02 -15.31 -1.59
N VAL A 151 3.81 -14.88 -1.25
CA VAL A 151 2.58 -15.69 -1.36
C VAL A 151 2.30 -16.05 -2.82
N ALA A 152 2.46 -15.10 -3.75
CA ALA A 152 2.23 -15.30 -5.17
C ALA A 152 3.31 -16.17 -5.84
N THR A 153 4.60 -15.90 -5.54
CA THR A 153 5.73 -16.52 -6.25
C THR A 153 6.26 -17.79 -5.58
N ARG A 154 6.02 -17.97 -4.28
CA ARG A 154 6.47 -19.11 -3.46
C ARG A 154 7.95 -19.46 -3.67
N PRO A 155 8.88 -18.51 -3.51
CA PRO A 155 10.28 -18.74 -3.84
C PRO A 155 10.88 -19.88 -3.00
N PRO A 156 11.70 -20.77 -3.62
CA PRO A 156 12.35 -21.86 -2.90
C PRO A 156 13.18 -21.36 -1.71
N GLY A 157 13.13 -22.08 -0.58
CA GLY A 157 13.85 -21.71 0.64
C GLY A 157 13.24 -20.58 1.47
N SER A 158 12.16 -19.95 1.00
CA SER A 158 11.46 -18.91 1.74
C SER A 158 10.67 -19.48 2.91
N TYR A 159 10.86 -18.91 4.11
CA TYR A 159 10.05 -19.23 5.30
C TYR A 159 8.56 -19.05 5.06
N THR A 160 8.17 -17.94 4.38
CA THR A 160 6.78 -17.71 3.95
C THR A 160 6.25 -18.87 3.11
N ALA A 161 7.03 -19.35 2.12
CA ALA A 161 6.62 -20.43 1.24
C ALA A 161 6.46 -21.75 2.02
N LYS A 162 7.30 -22.01 3.03
CA LYS A 162 7.18 -23.17 3.93
C LYS A 162 5.88 -23.12 4.72
N LEU A 163 5.56 -22.00 5.37
CA LEU A 163 4.31 -21.84 6.13
C LEU A 163 3.08 -21.97 5.24
N LEU A 164 3.13 -21.45 4.00
CA LEU A 164 2.05 -21.61 3.03
C LEU A 164 1.81 -23.08 2.65
N ALA A 165 2.87 -23.87 2.51
CA ALA A 165 2.77 -25.31 2.23
C ALA A 165 2.14 -26.09 3.40
N GLU A 166 2.37 -25.67 4.63
CA GLU A 166 1.78 -26.23 5.85
C GLU A 166 0.31 -25.78 6.03
N GLY A 167 -0.13 -24.76 5.31
CA GLY A 167 -1.52 -24.30 5.23
C GLY A 167 -1.92 -23.25 6.27
N THR A 168 -3.11 -22.67 6.05
CA THR A 168 -3.65 -21.56 6.86
C THR A 168 -3.74 -21.87 8.34
N ARG A 169 -4.01 -23.14 8.69
CA ARG A 169 -4.09 -23.57 10.11
C ARG A 169 -2.76 -23.38 10.83
N ARG A 170 -1.65 -23.71 10.18
CA ARG A 170 -0.31 -23.53 10.76
C ARG A 170 0.03 -22.05 10.92
N ILE A 171 -0.32 -21.22 9.94
CA ILE A 171 -0.13 -19.77 10.02
C ILE A 171 -0.94 -19.19 11.20
N ALA A 172 -2.21 -19.57 11.34
CA ALA A 172 -3.04 -19.14 12.46
C ALA A 172 -2.52 -19.62 13.82
N GLN A 173 -1.97 -20.84 13.88
CA GLN A 173 -1.32 -21.38 15.07
C GLN A 173 -0.11 -20.50 15.45
N LYS A 174 0.73 -20.08 14.47
CA LYS A 174 1.86 -19.18 14.73
C LYS A 174 1.43 -17.85 15.31
N VAL A 175 0.35 -17.25 14.80
CA VAL A 175 -0.20 -16.02 15.41
C VAL A 175 -0.56 -16.21 16.89
N GLY A 176 -1.12 -17.37 17.25
CA GLY A 176 -1.45 -17.70 18.63
C GLY A 176 -0.20 -17.93 19.51
N GLU A 177 0.80 -18.66 18.98
CA GLU A 177 2.09 -18.91 19.64
C GLU A 177 2.80 -17.58 19.94
N GLU A 178 3.03 -16.72 18.92
CA GLU A 178 3.73 -15.44 19.08
C GLU A 178 2.95 -14.46 19.99
N GLY A 179 1.61 -14.50 19.95
CA GLY A 179 0.79 -13.70 20.87
C GLY A 179 0.96 -14.11 22.33
N LEU A 180 1.09 -15.41 22.60
CA LEU A 180 1.37 -15.91 23.93
C LEU A 180 2.80 -15.59 24.37
N GLU A 181 3.79 -15.79 23.49
CA GLU A 181 5.20 -15.49 23.75
C GLU A 181 5.41 -14.01 24.05
N LEU A 182 4.77 -13.10 23.28
CA LEU A 182 4.76 -11.67 23.56
C LEU A 182 4.15 -11.35 24.95
N ALA A 183 3.04 -12.00 25.32
CA ALA A 183 2.42 -11.77 26.62
C ALA A 183 3.33 -12.23 27.79
N LEU A 184 4.02 -13.37 27.65
CA LEU A 184 4.98 -13.86 28.62
C LEU A 184 6.23 -12.98 28.68
N ALA A 185 6.76 -12.55 27.54
CA ALA A 185 7.87 -11.61 27.48
C ALA A 185 7.59 -10.31 28.20
N GLY A 186 6.37 -9.76 28.04
CA GLY A 186 5.91 -8.53 28.70
C GLY A 186 5.86 -8.62 30.22
N VAL A 187 5.84 -9.82 30.78
CA VAL A 187 5.79 -10.03 32.25
C VAL A 187 7.17 -10.32 32.85
N ALA A 188 8.04 -11.03 32.11
CA ALA A 188 9.22 -11.66 32.71
C ALA A 188 10.54 -11.50 31.92
N GLN A 189 10.53 -10.85 30.77
CA GLN A 189 11.69 -10.77 29.90
C GLN A 189 12.15 -9.32 29.66
N SER A 190 13.24 -9.16 28.89
CA SER A 190 13.81 -7.86 28.54
C SER A 190 13.03 -7.15 27.43
N ASP A 191 13.21 -5.83 27.32
CA ASP A 191 12.62 -5.01 26.24
C ASP A 191 12.97 -5.56 24.85
N GLN A 192 14.19 -6.10 24.68
CA GLN A 192 14.63 -6.66 23.39
C GLN A 192 13.84 -7.94 23.02
N GLU A 193 13.52 -8.79 23.98
CA GLU A 193 12.71 -9.99 23.77
C GLU A 193 11.26 -9.60 23.48
N ILE A 194 10.70 -8.63 24.21
CA ILE A 194 9.36 -8.07 23.93
C ILE A 194 9.28 -7.55 22.49
N ILE A 195 10.29 -6.80 22.03
CA ILE A 195 10.35 -6.28 20.66
C ILE A 195 10.44 -7.43 19.64
N GLY A 196 11.21 -8.48 19.93
CA GLY A 196 11.32 -9.66 19.08
C GLY A 196 9.97 -10.36 18.88
N GLU A 197 9.31 -10.72 19.98
CA GLU A 197 8.01 -11.41 19.92
C GLU A 197 6.91 -10.54 19.27
N ALA A 198 6.94 -9.22 19.52
CA ALA A 198 6.03 -8.30 18.85
C ALA A 198 6.26 -8.25 17.34
N ALA A 199 7.51 -8.30 16.88
CA ALA A 199 7.84 -8.33 15.45
C ALA A 199 7.37 -9.64 14.79
N ASP A 200 7.56 -10.79 15.46
CA ASP A 200 7.10 -12.08 14.97
C ASP A 200 5.58 -12.17 14.92
N LEU A 201 4.87 -11.67 15.92
CA LEU A 201 3.42 -11.57 15.92
C LEU A 201 2.91 -10.72 14.75
N LEU A 202 3.52 -9.55 14.51
CA LEU A 202 3.16 -8.68 13.39
C LEU A 202 3.39 -9.38 12.04
N TYR A 203 4.52 -10.05 11.86
CA TYR A 203 4.82 -10.78 10.63
C TYR A 203 3.80 -11.88 10.34
N HIS A 204 3.50 -12.74 11.32
CA HIS A 204 2.53 -13.83 11.16
C HIS A 204 1.11 -13.32 10.98
N THR A 205 0.74 -12.21 11.63
CA THR A 205 -0.55 -11.54 11.42
C THR A 205 -0.68 -11.03 9.99
N LEU A 206 0.33 -10.33 9.45
CA LEU A 206 0.33 -9.87 8.06
C LEU A 206 0.21 -11.05 7.06
N LEU A 207 0.93 -12.14 7.31
CA LEU A 207 0.84 -13.34 6.48
C LEU A 207 -0.56 -13.97 6.52
N LEU A 208 -1.17 -14.06 7.71
CA LEU A 208 -2.54 -14.58 7.86
C LEU A 208 -3.55 -13.71 7.13
N LEU A 209 -3.47 -12.39 7.27
CA LEU A 209 -4.33 -11.44 6.54
C LEU A 209 -4.20 -11.66 5.03
N GLN A 210 -2.97 -11.71 4.51
CA GLN A 210 -2.71 -11.90 3.08
C GLN A 210 -3.29 -13.20 2.53
N VAL A 211 -3.15 -14.31 3.26
CA VAL A 211 -3.74 -15.61 2.88
C VAL A 211 -5.27 -15.58 2.88
N LYS A 212 -5.87 -14.74 3.70
CA LYS A 212 -7.32 -14.51 3.77
C LYS A 212 -7.83 -13.47 2.77
N GLY A 213 -6.94 -12.88 1.94
CA GLY A 213 -7.30 -11.82 1.00
C GLY A 213 -7.61 -10.47 1.67
N LEU A 214 -7.09 -10.27 2.88
CA LEU A 214 -7.25 -9.04 3.67
C LEU A 214 -5.94 -8.24 3.67
N SER A 215 -6.03 -6.94 3.99
CA SER A 215 -4.89 -6.03 4.06
C SER A 215 -4.72 -5.40 5.43
N LEU A 216 -3.49 -4.96 5.73
CA LEU A 216 -3.21 -4.13 6.91
C LEU A 216 -4.03 -2.83 6.90
N SER A 217 -4.23 -2.23 5.73
CA SER A 217 -5.05 -1.02 5.60
C SER A 217 -6.48 -1.21 6.11
N GLN A 218 -7.10 -2.37 5.86
CA GLN A 218 -8.44 -2.67 6.40
C GLN A 218 -8.44 -2.74 7.92
N VAL A 219 -7.38 -3.29 8.52
CA VAL A 219 -7.23 -3.33 9.98
C VAL A 219 -7.06 -1.93 10.56
N VAL A 220 -6.26 -1.08 9.90
CA VAL A 220 -6.04 0.32 10.32
C VAL A 220 -7.34 1.11 10.21
N ILE A 221 -8.09 1.01 9.12
CA ILE A 221 -9.41 1.65 8.94
C ILE A 221 -10.37 1.25 10.06
N GLU A 222 -10.40 -0.03 10.43
CA GLU A 222 -11.23 -0.50 11.56
C GLU A 222 -10.81 0.11 12.89
N LEU A 223 -9.49 0.24 13.13
CA LEU A 223 -8.97 0.90 14.33
C LEU A 223 -9.33 2.40 14.36
N GLU A 224 -9.24 3.09 13.24
CA GLU A 224 -9.65 4.48 13.09
C GLU A 224 -11.15 4.66 13.37
N ALA A 225 -11.99 3.79 12.81
CA ALA A 225 -13.43 3.82 13.04
C ALA A 225 -13.78 3.62 14.52
N ARG A 226 -13.14 2.67 15.20
CA ARG A 226 -13.30 2.47 16.65
C ARG A 226 -12.82 3.66 17.48
N HIS A 227 -11.74 4.30 17.05
CA HIS A 227 -11.23 5.49 17.74
C HIS A 227 -12.18 6.69 17.57
N ALA A 228 -12.73 6.91 16.38
CA ALA A 228 -13.72 7.96 16.13
C ALA A 228 -15.02 7.73 16.91
N GLY A 229 -15.52 6.49 16.94
CA GLY A 229 -16.74 6.14 17.70
C GLY A 229 -16.63 6.24 19.23
N ARG A 230 -15.41 6.29 19.80
CA ARG A 230 -15.18 6.53 21.25
C ARG A 230 -15.14 8.00 21.63
N ARG A 231 -15.12 8.91 20.66
CA ARG A 231 -15.13 10.36 20.88
C ARG A 231 -16.52 10.99 20.77
N ALA A 232 -17.52 10.21 20.40
CA ALA A 232 -18.93 10.55 20.38
C ALA A 232 -19.64 10.05 21.66
#